data_441ff861fc3a10991bc1cec266f2d383
#
_entry.id   441ff861fc3a10991bc1cec266f2d383
#
_cell.length_a   1.000
_cell.length_b   1.000
_cell.length_c   1.000
_cell.angle_alpha   90.00
_cell.angle_beta   90.00
_cell.angle_gamma   90.00
#
_symmetry.space_group_name_H-M   'P 1'
#
loop_
_entity.id
_entity.type
_entity.pdbx_description
1 polymer ?
#
loop_
_entity_poly.entity_id
_entity_poly.type
_entity_poly.pdbx_seq_one_letter_code
_entity_poly.pdbx_strand_id
1 'polypeptide(L)'
;MVIQEQLQDKKFDFVFMDASKPHYLEFFELIHPLLNKGGIIAADNILSHAEKVKPFVDEISSRTDYQVQILPLPDGMLVARKI
;
A
#
# COMPACT_ATOMS: atom_id res chain seq x y z
N MET A 1 0.32 10.88 4.40
CA MET A 1 -0.18 9.99 5.42
C MET A 1 -1.68 9.83 5.27
N VAL A 2 -2.16 8.65 5.38
CA VAL A 2 -3.59 8.38 5.23
C VAL A 2 -4.34 8.81 6.48
N ILE A 3 -5.48 9.45 6.30
CA ILE A 3 -6.30 9.92 7.39
C ILE A 3 -7.56 9.07 7.46
N GLN A 4 -7.65 8.23 8.46
CA GLN A 4 -8.69 7.23 8.52
C GLN A 4 -10.10 7.79 8.60
N GLU A 5 -10.29 8.83 9.39
CA GLU A 5 -11.61 9.38 9.54
C GLU A 5 -12.14 9.98 8.24
N GLN A 6 -11.28 10.28 7.31
CA GLN A 6 -11.70 10.75 6.00
C GLN A 6 -12.01 9.61 5.05
N LEU A 7 -11.70 8.39 5.43
CA LEU A 7 -11.89 7.23 4.57
C LEU A 7 -13.25 6.58 4.74
N GLN A 8 -13.98 6.93 5.77
CA GLN A 8 -15.15 6.15 6.17
C GLN A 8 -16.23 6.11 5.10
N ASP A 9 -16.50 7.21 4.46
CA ASP A 9 -17.61 7.31 3.50
C ASP A 9 -17.15 7.54 2.08
N LYS A 10 -15.84 7.43 1.83
CA LYS A 10 -15.30 7.77 0.52
C LYS A 10 -14.45 6.65 -0.02
N LYS A 11 -14.39 6.59 -1.33
CA LYS A 11 -13.48 5.68 -2.02
C LYS A 11 -12.32 6.47 -2.60
N PHE A 12 -11.21 5.79 -2.79
CA PHE A 12 -9.98 6.43 -3.22
C PHE A 12 -9.48 5.82 -4.51
N ASP A 13 -8.86 6.66 -5.33
CA ASP A 13 -8.18 6.22 -6.54
C ASP A 13 -6.67 6.18 -6.37
N PHE A 14 -6.17 6.82 -5.32
CA PHE A 14 -4.74 6.84 -5.05
C PHE A 14 -4.49 7.00 -3.55
N VAL A 15 -3.60 6.17 -3.03
CA VAL A 15 -3.19 6.23 -1.63
C VAL A 15 -1.67 6.15 -1.58
N PHE A 16 -1.04 7.09 -0.88
CA PHE A 16 0.39 7.06 -0.65
C PHE A 16 0.66 6.68 0.80
N MET A 17 1.41 5.60 0.99
CA MET A 17 1.73 5.09 2.32
C MET A 17 3.14 5.52 2.71
N ASP A 18 3.23 6.43 3.65
CA ASP A 18 4.51 6.93 4.15
C ASP A 18 4.36 7.20 5.65
N ALA A 19 3.92 6.19 6.36
CA ALA A 19 3.67 6.32 7.79
C ALA A 19 4.58 5.33 8.54
N SER A 20 4.13 4.83 9.67
CA SER A 20 4.90 3.88 10.47
C SER A 20 5.02 2.55 9.70
N LYS A 21 6.24 2.17 9.34
CA LYS A 21 6.49 0.98 8.52
C LYS A 21 5.96 -0.31 9.13
N PRO A 22 6.07 -0.54 10.42
CA PRO A 22 5.52 -1.79 11.00
C PRO A 22 4.01 -1.91 10.85
N HIS A 23 3.32 -0.83 10.52
CA HIS A 23 1.87 -0.83 10.43
C HIS A 23 1.35 -0.80 8.99
N TYR A 24 2.22 -1.02 8.01
CA TYR A 24 1.79 -0.98 6.61
C TYR A 24 0.69 -1.98 6.31
N LEU A 25 0.79 -3.20 6.86
CA LEU A 25 -0.25 -4.20 6.63
C LEU A 25 -1.59 -3.74 7.20
N GLU A 26 -1.57 -3.17 8.41
CA GLU A 26 -2.80 -2.67 9.02
C GLU A 26 -3.42 -1.55 8.20
N PHE A 27 -2.60 -0.63 7.70
CA PHE A 27 -3.09 0.43 6.84
C PHE A 27 -3.67 -0.12 5.55
N PHE A 28 -2.99 -1.11 4.96
CA PHE A 28 -3.50 -1.74 3.76
C PHE A 28 -4.87 -2.36 4.00
N GLU A 29 -5.04 -3.05 5.11
CA GLU A 29 -6.32 -3.68 5.41
C GLU A 29 -7.44 -2.67 5.61
N LEU A 30 -7.09 -1.48 6.11
CA LEU A 30 -8.08 -0.43 6.27
C LEU A 30 -8.47 0.23 4.96
N ILE A 31 -7.52 0.45 4.07
CA ILE A 31 -7.78 1.18 2.82
C ILE A 31 -8.21 0.26 1.67
N HIS A 32 -7.85 -1.01 1.72
CA HIS A 32 -8.13 -1.94 0.63
C HIS A 32 -9.61 -1.96 0.23
N PRO A 33 -10.57 -2.08 1.14
CA PRO A 33 -11.97 -2.11 0.73
C PRO A 33 -12.47 -0.76 0.21
N LEU A 34 -11.73 0.32 0.47
CA LEU A 34 -12.12 1.66 0.04
C LEU A 34 -11.41 2.10 -1.22
N LEU A 35 -10.53 1.29 -1.76
CA LEU A 35 -9.81 1.61 -2.98
C LEU A 35 -10.62 1.15 -4.17
N ASN A 36 -10.83 2.05 -5.13
CA ASN A 36 -11.56 1.73 -6.34
C ASN A 36 -10.77 0.79 -7.22
N LYS A 37 -11.45 0.03 -8.07
CA LYS A 37 -10.77 -0.73 -9.11
C LYS A 37 -9.97 0.22 -9.97
N GLY A 38 -8.74 -0.16 -10.29
CA GLY A 38 -7.82 0.72 -10.99
C GLY A 38 -7.11 1.69 -10.08
N GLY A 39 -7.48 1.73 -8.81
CA GLY A 39 -6.82 2.60 -7.84
C GLY A 39 -5.42 2.12 -7.55
N ILE A 40 -4.58 3.05 -7.11
CA ILE A 40 -3.15 2.80 -6.92
C ILE A 40 -2.75 3.05 -5.48
N ILE A 41 -1.97 2.13 -4.94
CA ILE A 41 -1.28 2.29 -3.66
C ILE A 41 0.21 2.44 -3.96
N ALA A 42 0.82 3.49 -3.45
CA ALA A 42 2.26 3.68 -3.51
C ALA A 42 2.80 3.63 -2.08
N ALA A 43 3.74 2.73 -1.84
CA ALA A 43 4.31 2.54 -0.51
C ALA A 43 5.81 2.78 -0.57
N ASP A 44 6.30 3.75 0.20
CA ASP A 44 7.70 4.14 0.19
C ASP A 44 8.53 3.32 1.16
N ASN A 45 9.85 3.33 0.97
CA ASN A 45 10.84 2.73 1.86
C ASN A 45 10.71 1.22 2.01
N ILE A 46 10.23 0.52 0.98
CA ILE A 46 10.03 -0.93 1.12
C ILE A 46 11.33 -1.71 1.05
N LEU A 47 12.39 -1.16 0.45
CA LEU A 47 13.69 -1.82 0.42
C LEU A 47 14.53 -1.43 1.63
N SER A 48 14.51 -0.17 2.01
CA SER A 48 15.31 0.29 3.14
C SER A 48 14.76 -0.23 4.48
N HIS A 49 13.48 -0.57 4.54
CA HIS A 49 12.85 -1.12 5.75
C HIS A 49 12.19 -2.46 5.45
N ALA A 50 12.87 -3.29 4.67
CA ALA A 50 12.28 -4.50 4.12
C ALA A 50 11.70 -5.42 5.20
N GLU A 51 12.37 -5.57 6.33
CA GLU A 51 11.89 -6.45 7.38
C GLU A 51 10.59 -5.95 7.99
N LYS A 52 10.49 -4.64 8.16
CA LYS A 52 9.31 -4.05 8.81
C LYS A 52 8.09 -4.06 7.92
N VAL A 53 8.28 -3.99 6.60
CA VAL A 53 7.16 -3.96 5.67
C VAL A 53 6.89 -5.32 5.04
N LYS A 54 7.67 -6.35 5.39
CA LYS A 54 7.52 -7.66 4.77
C LYS A 54 6.12 -8.23 4.87
N PRO A 55 5.41 -8.16 6.00
CA PRO A 55 4.05 -8.69 6.04
C PRO A 55 3.13 -8.02 5.02
N PHE A 56 3.26 -6.71 4.84
CA PHE A 56 2.47 -5.99 3.84
C PHE A 56 2.87 -6.42 2.42
N VAL A 57 4.16 -6.48 2.14
CA VAL A 57 4.63 -6.84 0.80
C VAL A 57 4.19 -8.26 0.46
N ASP A 58 4.33 -9.18 1.40
CA ASP A 58 3.92 -10.56 1.17
C ASP A 58 2.42 -10.66 0.91
N GLU A 59 1.63 -9.95 1.69
CA GLU A 59 0.17 -9.99 1.53
C GLU A 59 -0.25 -9.44 0.17
N ILE A 60 0.21 -8.25 -0.17
CA ILE A 60 -0.25 -7.61 -1.41
C ILE A 60 0.29 -8.34 -2.64
N SER A 61 1.48 -8.92 -2.54
CA SER A 61 2.09 -9.63 -3.66
C SER A 61 1.43 -10.97 -3.91
N SER A 62 0.82 -11.56 -2.91
CA SER A 62 0.15 -12.85 -3.06
C SER A 62 -1.28 -12.71 -3.56
N ARG A 63 -1.83 -11.51 -3.60
CA ARG A 63 -3.21 -11.31 -4.03
C ARG A 63 -3.32 -11.34 -5.53
N THR A 64 -4.45 -11.84 -6.00
CA THR A 64 -4.72 -11.87 -7.45
C THR A 64 -5.46 -10.62 -7.91
N ASP A 65 -5.89 -9.79 -6.99
CA ASP A 65 -6.63 -8.56 -7.30
C ASP A 65 -5.76 -7.32 -7.31
N TYR A 66 -4.43 -7.49 -7.32
CA TYR A 66 -3.49 -6.38 -7.44
C TYR A 66 -2.39 -6.73 -8.42
N GLN A 67 -1.99 -5.73 -9.19
CA GLN A 67 -0.75 -5.79 -9.97
C GLN A 67 0.30 -5.01 -9.19
N VAL A 68 1.37 -5.69 -8.82
CA VAL A 68 2.39 -5.13 -7.93
C VAL A 68 3.69 -4.95 -8.68
N GLN A 69 4.29 -3.78 -8.54
CA GLN A 69 5.60 -3.48 -9.11
C GLN A 69 6.45 -2.79 -8.06
N ILE A 70 7.70 -3.17 -7.97
CA ILE A 70 8.65 -2.54 -7.05
C ILE A 70 9.65 -1.75 -7.86
N LEU A 71 9.72 -0.45 -7.60
CA LEU A 71 10.65 0.45 -8.28
C LEU A 71 11.97 0.46 -7.52
N PRO A 72 13.10 0.27 -8.22
CA PRO A 72 14.41 0.19 -7.58
C PRO A 72 14.99 1.58 -7.29
N LEU A 73 14.22 2.42 -6.66
CA LEU A 73 14.70 3.70 -6.16
C LEU A 73 15.56 3.44 -4.92
N PRO A 74 16.35 4.41 -4.47
CA PRO A 74 17.27 4.18 -3.35
C PRO A 74 16.62 3.49 -2.16
N ASP A 75 15.42 3.91 -1.77
CA ASP A 75 14.71 3.30 -0.64
C ASP A 75 13.66 2.30 -1.08
N GLY A 76 13.43 2.17 -2.37
CA GLY A 76 12.44 1.27 -2.91
C GLY A 76 11.02 1.79 -2.75
N MET A 77 10.22 1.65 -3.81
CA MET A 77 8.80 2.03 -3.75
C MET A 77 7.98 0.90 -4.35
N LEU A 78 6.96 0.48 -3.63
CA LEU A 78 6.00 -0.48 -4.15
C LEU A 78 4.84 0.29 -4.75
N VAL A 79 4.48 -0.06 -5.96
CA VAL A 79 3.31 0.50 -6.62
C VAL A 79 2.38 -0.65 -6.95
N ALA A 80 1.15 -0.58 -6.46
CA ALA A 80 0.17 -1.63 -6.68
C ALA A 80 -1.10 -1.03 -7.23
N ARG A 81 -1.63 -1.65 -8.27
CA ARG A 81 -2.89 -1.22 -8.87
C ARG A 81 -3.94 -2.30 -8.63
N LYS A 82 -5.08 -1.88 -8.12
CA LYS A 82 -6.19 -2.78 -7.86
C LYS A 82 -6.89 -3.12 -9.18
N ILE A 83 -6.99 -4.39 -9.44
CA ILE A 83 -7.59 -4.88 -10.69
C ILE A 83 -9.09 -5.02 -10.54
#